data_a95ce4005f3d057b525393b1bdcd9364
#
_entry.id   a95ce4005f3d057b525393b1bdcd9364
#
_cell.length_a   1.000
_cell.length_b   1.000
_cell.length_c   1.000
_cell.angle_alpha   90.00
_cell.angle_beta   90.00
_cell.angle_gamma   90.00
#
_symmetry.space_group_name_H-M   'P 1'
#
loop_
_entity.id
_entity.type
_entity.pdbx_description
1 polymer ?
#
loop_
_entity_poly.entity_id
_entity_poly.type
_entity_poly.pdbx_seq_one_letter_code
_entity_poly.pdbx_strand_id
1 'polypeptide(L)'
;MPVVTASDGAKLYAEVHEPRRSRGASRLSIVLSCALCTTHENWRPQVEPLCDAGARVVLWDYRGHGSSDVPEDPDAYTMAQVVDDLGRVLDWVDPDEAVVLGGLSFGGLASLHFALAHTDRVRALVLVDSGPGFKNPEAQARWEQGVERSAGFLEARGMKAFVASRAADTAVGLRPELAAARAAAAAIAAQNPHGLALFARRVAGPAAPVIDELGSIQLPSLVIVGENDEPYLRAAEVLAARLPQAERVTIPRAGHVVNIEEVEAFNAVLIRFLQKIAGPSSEEK
;
A
#
# COMPACT_ATOMS: atom_id res chain seq x y z
N MET A 1 9.33 -19.44 -5.65
CA MET A 1 8.63 -18.26 -5.13
C MET A 1 7.35 -18.12 -5.95
N PRO A 2 6.21 -17.81 -5.32
CA PRO A 2 4.99 -17.57 -6.09
C PRO A 2 5.18 -16.32 -6.97
N VAL A 3 4.78 -16.44 -8.23
CA VAL A 3 5.01 -15.41 -9.26
C VAL A 3 3.75 -15.24 -10.08
N VAL A 4 3.24 -14.01 -10.12
CA VAL A 4 2.14 -13.61 -11.00
C VAL A 4 2.74 -13.02 -12.28
N THR A 5 2.18 -13.40 -13.44
CA THR A 5 2.64 -12.85 -14.71
C THR A 5 1.76 -11.67 -15.12
N ALA A 6 2.36 -10.49 -15.24
CA ALA A 6 1.74 -9.28 -15.75
C ALA A 6 1.37 -9.40 -17.24
N SER A 7 0.55 -8.50 -17.76
CA SER A 7 0.08 -8.53 -19.16
C SER A 7 1.21 -8.36 -20.18
N ASP A 8 2.27 -7.67 -19.80
CA ASP A 8 3.48 -7.47 -20.61
C ASP A 8 4.55 -8.55 -20.41
N GLY A 9 4.28 -9.56 -19.57
CA GLY A 9 5.16 -10.69 -19.28
C GLY A 9 6.09 -10.52 -18.08
N ALA A 10 6.13 -9.34 -17.45
CA ALA A 10 6.90 -9.13 -16.23
C ALA A 10 6.43 -10.05 -15.10
N LYS A 11 7.36 -10.49 -14.26
CA LYS A 11 7.08 -11.36 -13.12
C LYS A 11 6.93 -10.53 -11.86
N LEU A 12 5.76 -10.62 -11.24
CA LEU A 12 5.43 -9.94 -9.99
C LEU A 12 5.51 -10.94 -8.85
N TYR A 13 6.20 -10.54 -7.79
CA TYR A 13 6.15 -11.30 -6.55
C TYR A 13 4.80 -11.11 -5.86
N ALA A 14 4.18 -12.22 -5.47
CA ALA A 14 3.01 -12.19 -4.60
C ALA A 14 3.02 -13.44 -3.71
N GLU A 15 2.52 -13.33 -2.50
CA GLU A 15 2.37 -14.45 -1.58
C GLU A 15 1.01 -14.39 -0.87
N VAL A 16 0.46 -15.57 -0.56
CA VAL A 16 -0.82 -15.72 0.13
C VAL A 16 -0.59 -16.39 1.47
N HIS A 17 -1.16 -15.80 2.50
CA HIS A 17 -1.22 -16.37 3.84
C HIS A 17 -2.66 -16.71 4.18
N GLU A 18 -2.93 -18.00 4.37
CA GLU A 18 -4.25 -18.50 4.66
C GLU A 18 -4.62 -18.30 6.13
N PRO A 19 -5.92 -18.06 6.44
CA PRO A 19 -6.38 -17.96 7.82
C PRO A 19 -6.16 -19.26 8.58
N ARG A 20 -5.72 -19.15 9.84
CA ARG A 20 -5.45 -20.33 10.70
C ARG A 20 -6.70 -21.09 11.10
N ARG A 21 -7.87 -20.47 11.06
CA ARG A 21 -9.17 -21.10 11.37
C ARG A 21 -10.17 -20.77 10.27
N SER A 22 -10.61 -21.78 9.54
CA SER A 22 -11.79 -21.69 8.70
C SER A 22 -13.04 -21.79 9.60
N ARG A 23 -13.47 -20.68 10.17
CA ARG A 23 -14.83 -20.60 10.73
C ARG A 23 -15.75 -20.30 9.55
N GLY A 24 -16.67 -21.18 9.21
CA GLY A 24 -17.75 -21.17 8.22
C GLY A 24 -18.31 -19.88 7.62
N ALA A 25 -17.65 -18.75 7.78
CA ALA A 25 -17.97 -17.45 7.21
C ALA A 25 -17.21 -17.25 5.90
N SER A 26 -17.78 -16.50 4.99
CA SER A 26 -17.17 -15.98 3.77
C SER A 26 -15.73 -15.56 4.03
N ARG A 27 -14.76 -16.19 3.34
CA ARG A 27 -13.33 -15.80 3.39
C ARG A 27 -13.24 -14.34 2.98
N LEU A 28 -12.67 -13.51 3.84
CA LEU A 28 -12.36 -12.14 3.49
C LEU A 28 -10.87 -12.06 3.11
N SER A 29 -10.59 -11.76 1.85
CA SER A 29 -9.22 -11.53 1.39
C SER A 29 -8.87 -10.05 1.51
N ILE A 30 -7.66 -9.76 2.04
CA ILE A 30 -7.07 -8.44 2.03
C ILE A 30 -5.77 -8.48 1.22
N VAL A 31 -5.65 -7.60 0.23
CA VAL A 31 -4.45 -7.41 -0.58
C VAL A 31 -3.76 -6.12 -0.13
N LEU A 32 -2.50 -6.24 0.29
CA LEU A 32 -1.74 -5.14 0.89
C LEU A 32 -0.65 -4.65 -0.05
N SER A 33 -0.77 -3.40 -0.48
CA SER A 33 0.15 -2.72 -1.37
C SER A 33 1.13 -1.86 -0.58
N CYS A 34 2.42 -1.97 -0.91
CA CYS A 34 3.49 -1.25 -0.21
C CYS A 34 3.58 0.23 -0.61
N ALA A 35 4.36 1.01 0.14
CA ALA A 35 4.70 2.38 -0.21
C ALA A 35 5.80 2.45 -1.28
N LEU A 36 6.01 3.62 -1.86
CA LEU A 36 7.15 3.88 -2.74
C LEU A 36 8.47 3.55 -2.01
N CYS A 37 9.37 2.85 -2.69
CA CYS A 37 10.67 2.38 -2.17
C CYS A 37 10.59 1.34 -1.04
N THR A 38 9.40 0.85 -0.65
CA THR A 38 9.27 -0.24 0.32
C THR A 38 8.97 -1.57 -0.37
N THR A 39 8.77 -2.64 0.39
CA THR A 39 8.45 -3.98 -0.12
C THR A 39 7.30 -4.59 0.68
N HIS A 40 6.80 -5.74 0.22
CA HIS A 40 5.85 -6.56 0.97
C HIS A 40 6.25 -6.81 2.43
N GLU A 41 7.56 -6.79 2.76
CA GLU A 41 8.07 -6.98 4.13
C GLU A 41 7.59 -5.90 5.11
N ASN A 42 7.22 -4.71 4.61
CA ASN A 42 6.63 -3.67 5.46
C ASN A 42 5.29 -4.10 6.08
N TRP A 43 4.61 -5.08 5.47
CA TRP A 43 3.34 -5.62 5.94
C TRP A 43 3.48 -6.91 6.77
N ARG A 44 4.70 -7.42 6.96
CA ARG A 44 4.95 -8.67 7.69
C ARG A 44 4.35 -8.71 9.10
N PRO A 45 4.39 -7.62 9.89
CA PRO A 45 3.80 -7.59 11.23
C PRO A 45 2.26 -7.74 11.27
N GLN A 46 1.59 -7.56 10.13
CA GLN A 46 0.14 -7.68 10.01
C GLN A 46 -0.31 -9.10 9.66
N VAL A 47 0.55 -9.90 9.06
CA VAL A 47 0.18 -11.21 8.48
C VAL A 47 -0.43 -12.13 9.55
N GLU A 48 0.32 -12.43 10.60
CA GLU A 48 -0.13 -13.39 11.62
C GLU A 48 -1.40 -12.93 12.35
N PRO A 49 -1.50 -11.66 12.84
CA PRO A 49 -2.72 -11.18 13.49
C PRO A 49 -3.96 -11.20 12.59
N LEU A 50 -3.81 -10.88 11.30
CA LEU A 50 -4.93 -10.90 10.37
C LEU A 50 -5.36 -12.33 10.02
N CYS A 51 -4.41 -13.26 9.84
CA CYS A 51 -4.71 -14.67 9.64
C CYS A 51 -5.40 -15.29 10.86
N ASP A 52 -4.99 -14.92 12.08
CA ASP A 52 -5.62 -15.35 13.33
C ASP A 52 -7.05 -14.77 13.47
N ALA A 53 -7.28 -13.57 12.93
CA ALA A 53 -8.60 -12.96 12.87
C ALA A 53 -9.50 -13.54 11.74
N GLY A 54 -8.98 -14.48 10.94
CA GLY A 54 -9.75 -15.19 9.91
C GLY A 54 -9.64 -14.59 8.50
N ALA A 55 -8.78 -13.61 8.27
CA ALA A 55 -8.56 -13.05 6.95
C ALA A 55 -7.51 -13.85 6.16
N ARG A 56 -7.70 -13.97 4.85
CA ARG A 56 -6.64 -14.32 3.90
C ARG A 56 -5.84 -13.06 3.61
N VAL A 57 -4.53 -13.10 3.79
CA VAL A 57 -3.64 -11.96 3.57
C VAL A 57 -2.80 -12.19 2.33
N VAL A 58 -2.82 -11.24 1.41
CA VAL A 58 -2.02 -11.25 0.17
C VAL A 58 -1.05 -10.08 0.23
N LEU A 59 0.22 -10.39 0.10
CA LEU A 59 1.31 -9.42 -0.01
C LEU A 59 1.90 -9.50 -1.40
N TRP A 60 2.31 -8.36 -1.96
CA TRP A 60 2.92 -8.31 -3.29
C TRP A 60 3.89 -7.14 -3.42
N ASP A 61 4.77 -7.22 -4.41
CA ASP A 61 5.68 -6.15 -4.80
C ASP A 61 5.32 -5.61 -6.18
N TYR A 62 5.34 -4.29 -6.34
CA TYR A 62 5.24 -3.65 -7.66
C TYR A 62 6.42 -4.06 -8.55
N ARG A 63 6.24 -3.98 -9.86
CA ARG A 63 7.38 -3.96 -10.80
C ARG A 63 8.42 -2.93 -10.34
N GLY A 64 9.68 -3.26 -10.44
CA GLY A 64 10.77 -2.40 -9.97
C GLY A 64 10.99 -2.41 -8.46
N HIS A 65 10.15 -3.10 -7.67
CA HIS A 65 10.27 -3.22 -6.22
C HIS A 65 10.54 -4.66 -5.78
N GLY A 66 11.16 -4.79 -4.61
CA GLY A 66 11.30 -6.02 -3.86
C GLY A 66 11.83 -7.20 -4.68
N SER A 67 11.00 -8.23 -4.78
CA SER A 67 11.29 -9.46 -5.51
C SER A 67 10.62 -9.56 -6.89
N SER A 68 9.94 -8.49 -7.33
CA SER A 68 9.38 -8.40 -8.68
C SER A 68 10.44 -8.05 -9.72
N ASP A 69 10.14 -8.35 -10.99
CA ASP A 69 11.01 -7.97 -12.12
C ASP A 69 11.19 -6.45 -12.18
N VAL A 70 12.35 -6.08 -12.74
CA VAL A 70 12.74 -4.69 -13.02
C VAL A 70 12.80 -4.53 -14.54
N PRO A 71 11.69 -4.25 -15.24
CA PRO A 71 11.71 -3.98 -16.67
C PRO A 71 12.68 -2.83 -17.00
N GLU A 72 13.50 -3.02 -18.04
CA GLU A 72 14.45 -1.98 -18.47
C GLU A 72 13.78 -0.87 -19.25
N ASP A 73 12.65 -1.17 -19.91
CA ASP A 73 11.88 -0.21 -20.68
C ASP A 73 11.14 0.76 -19.74
N PRO A 74 11.46 2.08 -19.77
CA PRO A 74 10.77 3.07 -18.96
C PRO A 74 9.25 3.16 -19.25
N ASP A 75 8.82 2.80 -20.44
CA ASP A 75 7.40 2.84 -20.82
C ASP A 75 6.59 1.70 -20.22
N ALA A 76 7.25 0.68 -19.64
CA ALA A 76 6.62 -0.33 -18.80
C ALA A 76 6.15 0.22 -17.44
N TYR A 77 6.52 1.44 -17.08
CA TYR A 77 6.19 2.06 -15.78
C TYR A 77 5.14 3.15 -15.95
N THR A 78 3.88 2.79 -15.79
CA THR A 78 2.74 3.72 -15.80
C THR A 78 1.76 3.38 -14.68
N MET A 79 0.92 4.34 -14.24
CA MET A 79 -0.14 4.06 -13.29
C MET A 79 -1.14 3.04 -13.84
N ALA A 80 -1.43 3.10 -15.14
CA ALA A 80 -2.31 2.12 -15.78
C ALA A 80 -1.75 0.69 -15.69
N GLN A 81 -0.43 0.55 -15.85
CA GLN A 81 0.23 -0.74 -15.68
C GLN A 81 0.22 -1.22 -14.23
N VAL A 82 0.38 -0.32 -13.25
CA VAL A 82 0.25 -0.67 -11.81
C VAL A 82 -1.17 -1.16 -11.49
N VAL A 83 -2.19 -0.53 -12.07
CA VAL A 83 -3.59 -0.96 -11.92
C VAL A 83 -3.81 -2.33 -12.56
N ASP A 84 -3.28 -2.58 -13.77
CA ASP A 84 -3.34 -3.89 -14.42
C ASP A 84 -2.58 -4.96 -13.61
N ASP A 85 -1.39 -4.66 -13.13
CA ASP A 85 -0.58 -5.56 -12.29
C ASP A 85 -1.35 -5.97 -11.03
N LEU A 86 -1.98 -5.03 -10.35
CA LEU A 86 -2.83 -5.32 -9.19
C LEU A 86 -4.02 -6.21 -9.58
N GLY A 87 -4.65 -5.93 -10.72
CA GLY A 87 -5.70 -6.79 -11.28
C GLY A 87 -5.23 -8.23 -11.48
N ARG A 88 -4.02 -8.44 -12.04
CA ARG A 88 -3.42 -9.77 -12.21
C ARG A 88 -3.14 -10.47 -10.89
N VAL A 89 -2.73 -9.71 -9.87
CA VAL A 89 -2.57 -10.27 -8.50
C VAL A 89 -3.92 -10.72 -7.95
N LEU A 90 -4.97 -9.93 -8.12
CA LEU A 90 -6.33 -10.30 -7.68
C LEU A 90 -6.83 -11.55 -8.42
N ASP A 91 -6.67 -11.63 -9.74
CA ASP A 91 -7.06 -12.77 -10.55
C ASP A 91 -6.32 -14.06 -10.17
N TRP A 92 -5.03 -13.92 -9.78
CA TRP A 92 -4.24 -15.04 -9.30
C TRP A 92 -4.72 -15.56 -7.95
N VAL A 93 -5.23 -14.66 -7.07
CA VAL A 93 -5.78 -15.04 -5.75
C VAL A 93 -7.15 -15.69 -5.92
N ASP A 94 -8.05 -15.00 -6.59
CA ASP A 94 -9.40 -15.46 -6.95
C ASP A 94 -10.03 -14.49 -7.97
N PRO A 95 -10.32 -14.93 -9.20
CA PRO A 95 -10.84 -14.05 -10.24
C PRO A 95 -12.26 -13.54 -9.97
N ASP A 96 -13.01 -14.23 -9.13
CA ASP A 96 -14.42 -13.93 -8.84
C ASP A 96 -14.62 -13.21 -7.49
N GLU A 97 -13.58 -13.11 -6.65
CA GLU A 97 -13.68 -12.51 -5.34
C GLU A 97 -13.49 -10.98 -5.38
N ALA A 98 -14.38 -10.23 -4.71
CA ALA A 98 -14.13 -8.86 -4.36
C ALA A 98 -13.34 -8.79 -3.03
N VAL A 99 -12.18 -8.14 -3.05
CA VAL A 99 -11.23 -8.11 -1.93
C VAL A 99 -11.24 -6.79 -1.18
N VAL A 100 -10.70 -6.77 0.03
CA VAL A 100 -10.30 -5.52 0.68
C VAL A 100 -8.94 -5.10 0.12
N LEU A 101 -8.84 -3.89 -0.42
CA LEU A 101 -7.56 -3.31 -0.83
C LEU A 101 -7.00 -2.44 0.28
N GLY A 102 -5.83 -2.82 0.79
CA GLY A 102 -5.05 -2.04 1.74
C GLY A 102 -3.78 -1.46 1.10
N GLY A 103 -3.49 -0.20 1.38
CA GLY A 103 -2.27 0.40 0.84
C GLY A 103 -1.67 1.46 1.73
N LEU A 104 -0.34 1.40 1.89
CA LEU A 104 0.46 2.39 2.59
C LEU A 104 0.94 3.45 1.60
N SER A 105 0.74 4.73 1.90
CA SER A 105 1.26 5.85 1.11
C SER A 105 0.87 5.75 -0.36
N PHE A 106 1.83 5.57 -1.28
CA PHE A 106 1.56 5.30 -2.70
C PHE A 106 0.60 4.11 -2.90
N GLY A 107 0.69 3.08 -2.05
CA GLY A 107 -0.22 1.92 -2.11
C GLY A 107 -1.68 2.29 -1.93
N GLY A 108 -1.99 3.26 -1.09
CA GLY A 108 -3.34 3.79 -0.95
C GLY A 108 -3.82 4.55 -2.19
N LEU A 109 -2.96 5.36 -2.81
CA LEU A 109 -3.26 6.02 -4.08
C LEU A 109 -3.49 5.01 -5.21
N ALA A 110 -2.65 3.98 -5.33
CA ALA A 110 -2.84 2.90 -6.30
C ALA A 110 -4.17 2.16 -6.07
N SER A 111 -4.54 1.90 -4.81
CA SER A 111 -5.82 1.29 -4.44
C SER A 111 -7.02 2.16 -4.84
N LEU A 112 -6.92 3.49 -4.73
CA LEU A 112 -7.95 4.43 -5.19
C LEU A 112 -8.10 4.39 -6.72
N HIS A 113 -6.99 4.42 -7.47
CA HIS A 113 -7.01 4.27 -8.93
C HIS A 113 -7.63 2.94 -9.36
N PHE A 114 -7.28 1.85 -8.68
CA PHE A 114 -7.86 0.54 -8.96
C PHE A 114 -9.37 0.51 -8.66
N ALA A 115 -9.81 1.02 -7.52
CA ALA A 115 -11.21 1.04 -7.13
C ALA A 115 -12.09 1.87 -8.09
N LEU A 116 -11.56 2.95 -8.66
CA LEU A 116 -12.24 3.74 -9.69
C LEU A 116 -12.39 3.00 -11.01
N ALA A 117 -11.40 2.18 -11.39
CA ALA A 117 -11.41 1.41 -12.63
C ALA A 117 -12.19 0.09 -12.51
N HIS A 118 -12.19 -0.55 -11.33
CA HIS A 118 -12.67 -1.91 -11.09
C HIS A 118 -13.43 -2.00 -9.76
N THR A 119 -14.49 -1.19 -9.59
CA THR A 119 -15.25 -1.09 -8.33
C THR A 119 -15.84 -2.43 -7.88
N ASP A 120 -16.26 -3.25 -8.83
CA ASP A 120 -16.83 -4.59 -8.62
C ASP A 120 -15.84 -5.60 -8.01
N ARG A 121 -14.54 -5.36 -8.16
CA ARG A 121 -13.46 -6.18 -7.59
C ARG A 121 -13.04 -5.73 -6.19
N VAL A 122 -13.61 -4.65 -5.64
CA VAL A 122 -13.22 -4.07 -4.35
C VAL A 122 -14.39 -4.09 -3.38
N ARG A 123 -14.20 -4.74 -2.24
CA ARG A 123 -15.18 -4.83 -1.17
C ARG A 123 -15.08 -3.68 -0.18
N ALA A 124 -13.88 -3.21 0.10
CA ALA A 124 -13.58 -2.10 0.98
C ALA A 124 -12.16 -1.58 0.74
N LEU A 125 -11.87 -0.36 1.22
CA LEU A 125 -10.55 0.27 1.14
C LEU A 125 -9.94 0.47 2.52
N VAL A 126 -8.62 0.29 2.64
CA VAL A 126 -7.80 0.64 3.80
C VAL A 126 -6.66 1.53 3.34
N LEU A 127 -6.76 2.82 3.62
CA LEU A 127 -5.85 3.86 3.15
C LEU A 127 -4.99 4.32 4.32
N VAL A 128 -3.70 3.96 4.29
CA VAL A 128 -2.77 4.13 5.41
C VAL A 128 -1.73 5.18 5.04
N ASP A 129 -1.62 6.25 5.83
CA ASP A 129 -0.65 7.33 5.61
C ASP A 129 -0.59 7.74 4.13
N SER A 130 -1.77 7.92 3.51
CA SER A 130 -1.95 8.08 2.07
C SER A 130 -2.77 9.32 1.73
N GLY A 131 -2.80 9.65 0.45
CA GLY A 131 -3.57 10.77 -0.06
C GLY A 131 -4.06 10.54 -1.49
N PRO A 132 -5.01 11.36 -1.95
CA PRO A 132 -5.62 11.24 -3.27
C PRO A 132 -4.85 11.98 -4.38
N GLY A 133 -3.56 12.28 -4.17
CA GLY A 133 -2.76 13.09 -5.08
C GLY A 133 -2.90 14.59 -4.86
N PHE A 134 -2.27 15.39 -5.72
CA PHE A 134 -2.19 16.84 -5.60
C PHE A 134 -2.99 17.54 -6.70
N LYS A 135 -4.06 18.26 -6.32
CA LYS A 135 -4.83 19.09 -7.25
C LYS A 135 -4.17 20.46 -7.52
N ASN A 136 -3.39 20.96 -6.56
CA ASN A 136 -2.66 22.22 -6.72
C ASN A 136 -1.41 21.98 -7.58
N PRO A 137 -1.24 22.67 -8.74
CA PRO A 137 -0.10 22.45 -9.64
C PRO A 137 1.26 22.70 -9.00
N GLU A 138 1.36 23.69 -8.08
CA GLU A 138 2.60 23.97 -7.38
C GLU A 138 2.97 22.86 -6.38
N ALA A 139 1.97 22.26 -5.72
CA ALA A 139 2.17 21.14 -4.82
C ALA A 139 2.60 19.89 -5.62
N GLN A 140 1.95 19.64 -6.76
CA GLN A 140 2.33 18.57 -7.69
C GLN A 140 3.77 18.76 -8.18
N ALA A 141 4.14 19.96 -8.65
CA ALA A 141 5.50 20.24 -9.10
C ALA A 141 6.56 20.06 -8.00
N ARG A 142 6.26 20.46 -6.74
CA ARG A 142 7.15 20.21 -5.59
C ARG A 142 7.31 18.71 -5.32
N TRP A 143 6.23 17.95 -5.42
CA TRP A 143 6.26 16.49 -5.29
C TRP A 143 7.15 15.86 -6.35
N GLU A 144 6.94 16.17 -7.63
CA GLU A 144 7.74 15.66 -8.76
C GLU A 144 9.22 15.98 -8.59
N GLN A 145 9.56 17.21 -8.18
CA GLN A 145 10.94 17.60 -7.89
C GLN A 145 11.52 16.80 -6.71
N GLY A 146 10.71 16.52 -5.69
CA GLY A 146 11.10 15.68 -4.56
C GLY A 146 11.42 14.24 -5.01
N VAL A 147 10.53 13.68 -5.81
CA VAL A 147 10.67 12.35 -6.42
C VAL A 147 11.92 12.28 -7.29
N GLU A 148 12.19 13.29 -8.15
CA GLU A 148 13.37 13.32 -9.01
C GLU A 148 14.67 13.37 -8.17
N ARG A 149 14.70 14.17 -7.09
CA ARG A 149 15.86 14.20 -6.18
C ARG A 149 16.10 12.84 -5.53
N SER A 150 15.01 12.16 -5.10
CA SER A 150 15.11 10.84 -4.50
C SER A 150 15.59 9.79 -5.50
N ALA A 151 15.04 9.79 -6.72
CA ALA A 151 15.46 8.89 -7.78
C ALA A 151 16.94 9.09 -8.15
N GLY A 152 17.38 10.34 -8.33
CA GLY A 152 18.78 10.66 -8.60
C GLY A 152 19.71 10.25 -7.43
N PHE A 153 19.25 10.36 -6.18
CA PHE A 153 20.01 9.88 -5.03
C PHE A 153 20.15 8.35 -5.04
N LEU A 154 19.06 7.62 -5.33
CA LEU A 154 19.07 6.16 -5.42
C LEU A 154 20.06 5.66 -6.48
N GLU A 155 20.06 6.26 -7.66
CA GLU A 155 20.97 5.90 -8.76
C GLU A 155 22.43 6.23 -8.42
N ALA A 156 22.68 7.39 -7.81
CA ALA A 156 24.04 7.84 -7.53
C ALA A 156 24.67 7.16 -6.30
N ARG A 157 23.87 6.80 -5.29
CA ARG A 157 24.35 6.35 -3.98
C ARG A 157 23.91 4.95 -3.58
N GLY A 158 22.87 4.42 -4.24
CA GLY A 158 22.30 3.09 -3.98
C GLY A 158 21.48 3.00 -2.70
N MET A 159 20.87 1.83 -2.53
CA MET A 159 19.89 1.59 -1.47
C MET A 159 20.46 1.62 -0.05
N LYS A 160 21.70 1.15 0.15
CA LYS A 160 22.33 1.19 1.48
C LYS A 160 22.53 2.63 1.97
N ALA A 161 22.92 3.54 1.09
CA ALA A 161 23.06 4.96 1.42
C ALA A 161 21.70 5.60 1.66
N PHE A 162 20.68 5.20 0.90
CA PHE A 162 19.30 5.66 1.10
C PHE A 162 18.80 5.30 2.50
N VAL A 163 18.86 4.03 2.89
CA VAL A 163 18.40 3.55 4.21
C VAL A 163 19.15 4.22 5.36
N ALA A 164 20.44 4.56 5.16
CA ALA A 164 21.25 5.27 6.18
C ALA A 164 20.99 6.79 6.22
N SER A 165 20.12 7.31 5.37
CA SER A 165 19.83 8.76 5.27
C SER A 165 18.44 9.10 5.79
N ARG A 166 18.22 10.36 6.14
CA ARG A 166 16.89 10.88 6.50
C ARG A 166 15.85 10.79 5.37
N ALA A 167 16.28 10.55 4.14
CA ALA A 167 15.36 10.34 3.02
C ALA A 167 14.55 9.02 3.17
N ALA A 168 15.03 8.09 4.00
CA ALA A 168 14.34 6.83 4.28
C ALA A 168 13.36 6.90 5.48
N ASP A 169 13.27 8.02 6.20
CA ASP A 169 12.41 8.13 7.39
C ASP A 169 10.94 7.78 7.07
N THR A 170 10.47 8.10 5.85
CA THR A 170 9.14 7.73 5.35
C THR A 170 9.00 6.28 4.87
N ALA A 171 10.09 5.53 4.80
CA ALA A 171 10.09 4.14 4.34
C ALA A 171 10.40 3.15 5.48
N VAL A 172 11.22 3.56 6.44
CA VAL A 172 11.67 2.71 7.56
C VAL A 172 11.11 3.16 8.91
N GLY A 173 10.51 4.36 8.99
CA GLY A 173 9.96 4.94 10.20
C GLY A 173 10.96 5.74 11.03
N LEU A 174 10.42 6.40 12.06
CA LEU A 174 11.18 7.26 12.98
C LEU A 174 11.78 6.48 14.16
N ARG A 175 11.50 5.17 14.24
CA ARG A 175 11.90 4.30 15.36
C ARG A 175 12.73 3.10 14.85
N PRO A 176 13.97 3.34 14.40
CA PRO A 176 14.82 2.31 13.80
C PRO A 176 15.23 1.18 14.76
N GLU A 177 15.05 1.37 16.08
CA GLU A 177 15.26 0.35 17.10
C GLU A 177 14.22 -0.78 17.11
N LEU A 178 13.08 -0.59 16.46
CA LEU A 178 12.04 -1.62 16.36
C LEU A 178 12.49 -2.78 15.47
N ALA A 179 12.15 -4.02 15.85
CA ALA A 179 12.48 -5.20 15.05
C ALA A 179 11.87 -5.15 13.65
N ALA A 180 10.61 -4.71 13.53
CA ALA A 180 9.92 -4.54 12.26
C ALA A 180 10.58 -3.47 11.37
N ALA A 181 11.01 -2.34 11.95
CA ALA A 181 11.73 -1.29 11.22
C ALA A 181 13.08 -1.79 10.70
N ARG A 182 13.83 -2.56 11.49
CA ARG A 182 15.09 -3.17 11.03
C ARG A 182 14.88 -4.19 9.91
N ALA A 183 13.83 -5.00 9.99
CA ALA A 183 13.49 -5.97 8.94
C ALA A 183 13.11 -5.24 7.62
N ALA A 184 12.26 -4.22 7.71
CA ALA A 184 11.91 -3.37 6.58
C ALA A 184 13.14 -2.68 5.97
N ALA A 185 14.01 -2.09 6.79
CA ALA A 185 15.24 -1.45 6.35
C ALA A 185 16.18 -2.43 5.61
N ALA A 186 16.30 -3.67 6.10
CA ALA A 186 17.10 -4.71 5.44
C ALA A 186 16.52 -5.09 4.06
N ALA A 187 15.19 -5.26 3.97
CA ALA A 187 14.50 -5.55 2.71
C ALA A 187 14.64 -4.39 1.72
N ILE A 188 14.46 -3.15 2.18
CA ILE A 188 14.65 -1.94 1.37
C ILE A 188 16.09 -1.83 0.84
N ALA A 189 17.09 -2.10 1.69
CA ALA A 189 18.50 -2.05 1.30
C ALA A 189 18.91 -3.08 0.24
N ALA A 190 18.14 -4.15 0.08
CA ALA A 190 18.40 -5.22 -0.89
C ALA A 190 17.79 -4.96 -2.29
N GLN A 191 16.97 -3.92 -2.44
CA GLN A 191 16.27 -3.62 -3.69
C GLN A 191 17.20 -3.07 -4.79
N ASN A 192 16.69 -3.11 -6.03
CA ASN A 192 17.36 -2.53 -7.19
C ASN A 192 17.08 -1.01 -7.25
N PRO A 193 18.09 -0.13 -7.09
CA PRO A 193 17.87 1.31 -7.10
C PRO A 193 17.37 1.85 -8.45
N HIS A 194 17.74 1.21 -9.57
CA HIS A 194 17.29 1.64 -10.90
C HIS A 194 15.79 1.42 -11.09
N GLY A 195 15.26 0.24 -10.74
CA GLY A 195 13.82 -0.03 -10.81
C GLY A 195 13.00 0.94 -9.97
N LEU A 196 13.48 1.22 -8.74
CA LEU A 196 12.84 2.20 -7.86
C LEU A 196 12.87 3.62 -8.43
N ALA A 197 13.99 4.02 -9.04
CA ALA A 197 14.13 5.33 -9.67
C ALA A 197 13.20 5.47 -10.89
N LEU A 198 13.08 4.43 -11.73
CA LEU A 198 12.14 4.40 -12.85
C LEU A 198 10.69 4.50 -12.34
N PHE A 199 10.32 3.68 -11.37
CA PHE A 199 8.97 3.72 -10.80
C PHE A 199 8.66 5.09 -10.19
N ALA A 200 9.58 5.66 -9.43
CA ALA A 200 9.42 6.97 -8.84
C ALA A 200 9.13 8.05 -9.90
N ARG A 201 9.97 8.13 -10.95
CA ARG A 201 9.85 9.13 -12.00
C ARG A 201 8.64 8.94 -12.91
N ARG A 202 8.30 7.70 -13.22
CA ARG A 202 7.33 7.39 -14.28
C ARG A 202 5.93 7.08 -13.74
N VAL A 203 5.84 6.67 -12.47
CA VAL A 203 4.56 6.29 -11.84
C VAL A 203 4.21 7.25 -10.70
N ALA A 204 5.03 7.28 -9.64
CA ALA A 204 4.66 7.99 -8.42
C ALA A 204 4.74 9.52 -8.56
N GLY A 205 5.73 10.04 -9.30
CA GLY A 205 5.89 11.48 -9.56
C GLY A 205 4.70 12.05 -10.31
N PRO A 206 4.38 11.57 -11.51
CA PRO A 206 3.33 12.11 -12.37
C PRO A 206 1.93 11.56 -12.04
N ALA A 207 1.75 10.82 -10.94
CA ALA A 207 0.47 10.23 -10.59
C ALA A 207 -0.66 11.27 -10.58
N ALA A 208 -1.69 11.03 -11.38
CA ALA A 208 -2.85 11.92 -11.45
C ALA A 208 -3.62 11.94 -10.13
N PRO A 209 -4.10 13.09 -9.66
CA PRO A 209 -4.94 13.15 -8.48
C PRO A 209 -6.34 12.59 -8.77
N VAL A 210 -6.94 11.94 -7.76
CA VAL A 210 -8.31 11.39 -7.82
C VAL A 210 -9.26 12.09 -6.84
N ILE A 211 -8.94 13.32 -6.46
CA ILE A 211 -9.69 14.08 -5.44
C ILE A 211 -11.14 14.32 -5.85
N ASP A 212 -11.38 14.63 -7.12
CA ASP A 212 -12.71 14.96 -7.62
C ASP A 212 -13.59 13.70 -7.78
N GLU A 213 -13.00 12.55 -7.96
CA GLU A 213 -13.65 11.25 -8.15
C GLU A 213 -13.98 10.53 -6.83
N LEU A 214 -13.40 10.94 -5.70
CA LEU A 214 -13.59 10.26 -4.40
C LEU A 214 -15.06 10.10 -4.02
N GLY A 215 -15.91 11.07 -4.35
CA GLY A 215 -17.36 11.01 -4.08
C GLY A 215 -18.09 9.90 -4.82
N SER A 216 -17.51 9.34 -5.90
CA SER A 216 -18.08 8.21 -6.65
C SER A 216 -17.76 6.86 -6.01
N ILE A 217 -16.76 6.77 -5.17
CA ILE A 217 -16.34 5.54 -4.49
C ILE A 217 -17.28 5.26 -3.32
N GLN A 218 -18.30 4.42 -3.55
CA GLN A 218 -19.32 4.06 -2.57
C GLN A 218 -18.92 2.82 -1.73
N LEU A 219 -17.63 2.67 -1.46
CA LEU A 219 -17.08 1.53 -0.72
C LEU A 219 -16.82 1.91 0.75
N PRO A 220 -17.09 1.01 1.71
CA PRO A 220 -16.59 1.16 3.07
C PRO A 220 -15.08 1.43 3.04
N SER A 221 -14.65 2.49 3.72
CA SER A 221 -13.25 2.93 3.66
C SER A 221 -12.71 3.24 5.05
N LEU A 222 -11.54 2.70 5.37
CA LEU A 222 -10.81 3.01 6.59
C LEU A 222 -9.59 3.86 6.22
N VAL A 223 -9.53 5.07 6.78
CA VAL A 223 -8.41 6.00 6.62
C VAL A 223 -7.61 6.01 7.93
N ILE A 224 -6.37 5.52 7.90
CA ILE A 224 -5.47 5.50 9.04
C ILE A 224 -4.33 6.48 8.77
N VAL A 225 -3.97 7.28 9.79
CA VAL A 225 -2.83 8.20 9.72
C VAL A 225 -2.08 8.21 11.05
N GLY A 226 -0.75 8.25 10.98
CA GLY A 226 0.09 8.48 12.16
C GLY A 226 -0.02 9.91 12.65
N GLU A 227 -0.06 10.12 13.98
CA GLU A 227 -0.16 11.45 14.60
C GLU A 227 1.01 12.38 14.19
N ASN A 228 2.19 11.81 13.97
CA ASN A 228 3.41 12.53 13.62
C ASN A 228 3.69 12.56 12.11
N ASP A 229 2.77 12.06 11.28
CA ASP A 229 2.87 12.14 9.81
C ASP A 229 2.25 13.45 9.29
N GLU A 230 2.84 14.58 9.70
CA GLU A 230 2.33 15.93 9.38
C GLU A 230 1.94 16.12 7.90
N PRO A 231 2.73 15.66 6.91
CA PRO A 231 2.39 15.83 5.50
C PRO A 231 1.07 15.15 5.09
N TYR A 232 0.71 14.05 5.77
CA TYR A 232 -0.47 13.24 5.42
C TYR A 232 -1.69 13.48 6.31
N LEU A 233 -1.58 14.23 7.43
CA LEU A 233 -2.74 14.57 8.27
C LEU A 233 -3.83 15.27 7.44
N ARG A 234 -3.45 16.25 6.62
CA ARG A 234 -4.41 16.97 5.76
C ARG A 234 -4.97 16.08 4.65
N ALA A 235 -4.16 15.19 4.09
CA ALA A 235 -4.62 14.24 3.08
C ALA A 235 -5.66 13.26 3.66
N ALA A 236 -5.43 12.75 4.88
CA ALA A 236 -6.37 11.90 5.59
C ALA A 236 -7.70 12.60 5.90
N GLU A 237 -7.68 13.91 6.23
CA GLU A 237 -8.90 14.71 6.37
C GLU A 237 -9.68 14.81 5.05
N VAL A 238 -8.97 15.05 3.93
CA VAL A 238 -9.59 15.14 2.60
C VAL A 238 -10.23 13.82 2.21
N LEU A 239 -9.51 12.69 2.40
CA LEU A 239 -10.03 11.36 2.15
C LEU A 239 -11.30 11.09 2.98
N ALA A 240 -11.25 11.33 4.29
CA ALA A 240 -12.37 11.10 5.19
C ALA A 240 -13.58 11.99 4.88
N ALA A 241 -13.35 13.21 4.42
CA ALA A 241 -14.43 14.15 4.10
C ALA A 241 -15.09 13.88 2.74
N ARG A 242 -14.36 13.24 1.81
CA ARG A 242 -14.83 13.05 0.43
C ARG A 242 -15.28 11.64 0.08
N LEU A 243 -14.76 10.63 0.76
CA LEU A 243 -15.24 9.26 0.63
C LEU A 243 -16.52 9.09 1.43
N PRO A 244 -17.66 8.73 0.82
CA PRO A 244 -18.98 8.78 1.47
C PRO A 244 -19.12 7.82 2.67
N GLN A 245 -18.36 6.72 2.69
CA GLN A 245 -18.42 5.70 3.73
C GLN A 245 -17.08 5.55 4.46
N ALA A 246 -16.35 6.65 4.66
CA ALA A 246 -15.07 6.62 5.33
C ALA A 246 -15.19 6.76 6.85
N GLU A 247 -14.42 5.95 7.56
CA GLU A 247 -14.02 6.19 8.95
C GLU A 247 -12.54 6.55 9.02
N ARG A 248 -12.18 7.54 9.86
CA ARG A 248 -10.79 7.96 10.04
C ARG A 248 -10.30 7.66 11.44
N VAL A 249 -9.10 7.14 11.52
CA VAL A 249 -8.38 6.87 12.77
C VAL A 249 -7.00 7.50 12.72
N THR A 250 -6.64 8.27 13.75
CA THR A 250 -5.27 8.74 13.96
C THR A 250 -4.63 7.88 15.03
N ILE A 251 -3.47 7.31 14.75
CA ILE A 251 -2.73 6.48 15.70
C ILE A 251 -1.66 7.34 16.37
N PRO A 252 -1.70 7.47 17.72
CA PRO A 252 -0.75 8.28 18.46
C PRO A 252 0.69 7.80 18.31
N ARG A 253 1.65 8.71 18.38
CA ARG A 253 3.11 8.46 18.40
C ARG A 253 3.68 7.83 17.13
N ALA A 254 2.89 7.56 16.10
CA ALA A 254 3.33 7.00 14.85
C ALA A 254 3.58 8.08 13.79
N GLY A 255 4.59 7.86 12.95
CA GLY A 255 4.88 8.60 11.72
C GLY A 255 4.28 7.93 10.50
N HIS A 256 5.01 8.00 9.36
CA HIS A 256 4.53 7.57 8.04
C HIS A 256 4.40 6.06 7.82
N VAL A 257 5.02 5.24 8.63
CA VAL A 257 4.92 3.77 8.57
C VAL A 257 4.22 3.24 9.82
N VAL A 258 3.02 3.76 10.05
CA VAL A 258 2.22 3.51 11.26
C VAL A 258 2.04 2.03 11.58
N ASN A 259 1.95 1.19 10.54
CA ASN A 259 1.81 -0.26 10.63
C ASN A 259 3.04 -0.97 11.21
N ILE A 260 4.22 -0.32 11.19
CA ILE A 260 5.48 -0.79 11.77
C ILE A 260 5.74 -0.14 13.12
N GLU A 261 5.42 1.15 13.26
CA GLU A 261 5.75 1.94 14.45
C GLU A 261 4.83 1.65 15.63
N GLU A 262 3.55 1.40 15.39
CA GLU A 262 2.54 1.10 16.42
C GLU A 262 1.72 -0.15 16.02
N VAL A 263 2.41 -1.30 15.87
CA VAL A 263 1.90 -2.57 15.33
C VAL A 263 0.61 -3.02 16.00
N GLU A 264 0.56 -3.04 17.35
CA GLU A 264 -0.60 -3.54 18.10
C GLU A 264 -1.81 -2.63 17.91
N ALA A 265 -1.61 -1.31 17.98
CA ALA A 265 -2.68 -0.32 17.79
C ALA A 265 -3.22 -0.38 16.35
N PHE A 266 -2.32 -0.46 15.37
CA PHE A 266 -2.67 -0.59 13.96
C PHE A 266 -3.48 -1.87 13.70
N ASN A 267 -2.98 -3.03 14.15
CA ASN A 267 -3.64 -4.32 13.95
C ASN A 267 -5.03 -4.34 14.59
N ALA A 268 -5.19 -3.78 15.81
CA ALA A 268 -6.48 -3.71 16.48
C ALA A 268 -7.51 -2.90 15.68
N VAL A 269 -7.10 -1.77 15.09
CA VAL A 269 -7.95 -0.93 14.23
C VAL A 269 -8.35 -1.68 12.96
N LEU A 270 -7.37 -2.26 12.27
CA LEU A 270 -7.59 -2.98 11.02
C LEU A 270 -8.48 -4.22 11.21
N ILE A 271 -8.21 -5.05 12.22
CA ILE A 271 -9.01 -6.24 12.52
C ILE A 271 -10.47 -5.87 12.80
N ARG A 272 -10.72 -4.84 13.63
CA ARG A 272 -12.08 -4.36 13.89
C ARG A 272 -12.81 -3.93 12.61
N PHE A 273 -12.13 -3.25 11.71
CA PHE A 273 -12.71 -2.86 10.42
C PHE A 273 -13.03 -4.08 9.56
N LEU A 274 -12.11 -5.04 9.44
CA LEU A 274 -12.33 -6.28 8.66
C LEU A 274 -13.49 -7.11 9.23
N GLN A 275 -13.64 -7.19 10.53
CA GLN A 275 -14.79 -7.87 11.19
C GLN A 275 -16.11 -7.20 10.82
N LYS A 276 -16.15 -5.86 10.79
CA LYS A 276 -17.33 -5.08 10.35
C LYS A 276 -17.68 -5.37 8.88
N ILE A 277 -16.66 -5.48 8.01
CA ILE A 277 -16.84 -5.80 6.58
C ILE A 277 -17.30 -7.25 6.35
N ALA A 278 -16.80 -8.19 7.15
CA ALA A 278 -17.20 -9.59 7.08
C ALA A 278 -18.68 -9.82 7.47
N GLY A 279 -19.26 -8.92 8.27
CA GLY A 279 -20.61 -9.05 8.83
C GLY A 279 -20.67 -10.05 9.99
N PRO A 280 -21.83 -10.19 10.65
CA PRO A 280 -22.00 -11.13 11.75
C PRO A 280 -21.83 -12.57 11.26
N SER A 281 -21.08 -13.38 12.01
CA SER A 281 -20.94 -14.80 11.72
C SER A 281 -22.30 -15.50 11.85
N SER A 282 -22.58 -16.44 10.93
CA SER A 282 -23.84 -17.21 10.89
C SER A 282 -24.09 -18.09 12.13
N GLU A 283 -23.20 -18.06 13.13
CA GLU A 283 -23.32 -18.82 14.39
C GLU A 283 -24.08 -18.05 15.51
N GLU A 284 -24.46 -16.78 15.30
CA GLU A 284 -25.24 -15.99 16.26
C GLU A 284 -26.74 -15.84 15.87
N LYS A 285 -27.25 -16.72 15.01
CA LYS A 285 -28.67 -16.77 14.68
C LYS A 285 -29.30 -18.06 15.14
#